data_de07c0b2c88d834f353362afa9763444
#
_entry.id   de07c0b2c88d834f353362afa9763444
#
_cell.length_a   1.000
_cell.length_b   1.000
_cell.length_c   1.000
_cell.angle_alpha   90.00
_cell.angle_beta   90.00
_cell.angle_gamma   90.00
#
_symmetry.space_group_name_H-M   'P 1'
#
loop_
_entity.id
_entity.type
_entity.pdbx_description
1 polymer ?
#
loop_
_entity_poly.entity_id
_entity_poly.type
_entity_poly.pdbx_seq_one_letter_code
_entity_poly.pdbx_strand_id
1 'polypeptide(L)' 'MAEVKIFHDREGQTLTVWFTDPSLEYVSEETGDEVVLMKDRSGRVIGFEKLNFSMADSDSVRVALETAPV' A
#
# COMPACT_ATOMS: atom_id res chain seq x y z
N MET A 1 -17.99 4.72 -6.32
CA MET A 1 -17.60 3.86 -5.20
C MET A 1 -16.08 3.83 -5.07
N ALA A 2 -15.58 4.07 -3.86
CA ALA A 2 -14.13 3.99 -3.61
C ALA A 2 -13.74 2.54 -3.32
N GLU A 3 -12.57 2.15 -3.77
CA GLU A 3 -12.05 0.82 -3.48
C GLU A 3 -10.59 0.94 -3.06
N VAL A 4 -10.25 0.31 -1.95
CA VAL A 4 -8.88 0.22 -1.50
C VAL A 4 -8.43 -1.22 -1.68
N LYS A 5 -7.34 -1.42 -2.40
CA LYS A 5 -6.78 -2.75 -2.61
C LYS A 5 -5.55 -2.91 -1.75
N ILE A 6 -5.46 -4.05 -1.06
CA ILE A 6 -4.32 -4.36 -0.22
C ILE A 6 -3.73 -5.69 -0.68
N PHE A 7 -2.45 -5.68 -0.99
CA PHE A 7 -1.75 -6.86 -1.45
C PHE A 7 -0.61 -7.17 -0.50
N HIS A 8 -0.62 -8.35 0.10
CA HIS A 8 0.42 -8.80 1.01
C HIS A 8 1.26 -9.87 0.32
N ASP A 9 2.51 -9.58 0.08
CA ASP A 9 3.46 -10.54 -0.47
C ASP A 9 4.29 -11.10 0.68
N ARG A 10 3.99 -12.33 1.09
CA ARG A 10 4.67 -12.94 2.21
C ARG A 10 6.11 -13.33 1.87
N GLU A 11 6.35 -13.72 0.65
CA GLU A 11 7.67 -14.12 0.21
C GLU A 11 8.60 -12.92 0.09
N GLY A 12 8.11 -11.86 -0.53
CA GLY A 12 8.88 -10.62 -0.67
C GLY A 12 8.84 -9.73 0.56
N GLN A 13 8.00 -10.04 1.53
CA GLN A 13 7.84 -9.27 2.77
C GLN A 13 7.44 -7.82 2.48
N THR A 14 6.43 -7.64 1.64
CA THR A 14 5.93 -6.31 1.34
C THR A 14 4.43 -6.25 1.54
N LEU A 15 3.94 -5.06 1.85
CA LEU A 15 2.52 -4.78 1.92
C LEU A 15 2.24 -3.58 1.02
N THR A 16 1.39 -3.78 0.03
CA THR A 16 1.06 -2.73 -0.93
C THR A 16 -0.40 -2.32 -0.76
N VAL A 17 -0.64 -1.02 -0.74
CA VAL A 17 -1.98 -0.46 -0.60
C VAL A 17 -2.22 0.48 -1.76
N TRP A 18 -3.35 0.29 -2.45
CA TRP A 18 -3.75 1.14 -3.57
C TRP A 18 -5.05 1.86 -3.24
N PHE A 19 -5.07 3.16 -3.46
CA PHE A 19 -6.25 3.99 -3.20
C PHE A 19 -7.07 4.21 -4.45
N THR A 20 -6.53 3.88 -5.62
CA THR A 20 -7.23 3.96 -6.88
C THR A 20 -6.65 2.92 -7.82
N ASP A 21 -6.99 2.97 -9.08
CA ASP A 21 -6.57 1.99 -10.08
C ASP A 21 -5.04 1.94 -10.21
N PRO A 22 -4.41 0.79 -9.92
CA PRO A 22 -2.96 0.66 -10.04
C PRO A 22 -2.42 0.95 -11.45
N SER A 23 -3.24 0.81 -12.48
CA SER A 23 -2.80 1.09 -13.84
C SER A 23 -2.47 2.55 -14.06
N LEU A 24 -2.89 3.44 -13.14
CA LEU A 24 -2.59 4.85 -13.23
C LEU A 24 -1.22 5.21 -12.68
N GLU A 25 -0.48 4.25 -12.17
CA GLU A 25 0.86 4.50 -11.67
C GLU A 25 1.75 5.04 -12.76
N TYR A 26 2.41 6.15 -12.50
CA TYR A 26 3.31 6.80 -13.43
C TYR A 26 4.75 6.78 -12.92
N VAL A 27 4.93 7.02 -11.63
CA VAL A 27 6.25 7.07 -11.02
C VAL A 27 6.19 6.52 -9.59
N SER A 28 7.28 5.87 -9.16
CA SER A 28 7.45 5.42 -7.79
C SER A 28 8.54 6.26 -7.15
N GLU A 29 8.34 6.61 -5.89
CA GLU A 29 9.28 7.45 -5.16
C GLU A 29 9.59 6.82 -3.80
N GLU A 30 10.88 6.58 -3.53
CA GLU A 30 11.30 6.06 -2.24
C GLU A 30 11.35 7.19 -1.23
N THR A 31 10.91 6.91 0.00
CA THR A 31 10.90 7.93 1.05
C THR A 31 12.06 7.77 2.00
N GLY A 32 12.63 6.78 2.29
CA GLY A 32 13.68 6.62 3.28
C GLY A 32 13.24 5.88 4.54
N ASP A 33 11.93 5.61 4.64
CA ASP A 33 11.37 4.88 5.79
C ASP A 33 10.88 3.50 5.37
N GLU A 34 11.51 2.92 4.36
CA GLU A 34 11.11 1.63 3.82
C GLU A 34 9.70 1.69 3.26
N VAL A 35 9.31 2.84 2.75
CA VAL A 35 8.02 3.06 2.11
C VAL A 35 8.27 3.67 0.74
N VAL A 36 7.65 3.07 -0.27
CA VAL A 36 7.67 3.58 -1.64
C VAL A 36 6.29 4.14 -1.95
N LEU A 37 6.24 5.37 -2.43
CA LEU A 37 5.00 6.01 -2.82
C LEU A 37 4.78 5.81 -4.32
N MET A 38 3.57 5.41 -4.71
CA MET A 38 3.19 5.33 -6.11
C MET A 38 2.34 6.54 -6.46
N LYS A 39 2.72 7.24 -7.53
CA LYS A 39 2.08 8.50 -7.93
C LYS A 39 1.58 8.41 -9.36
N ASP A 40 0.50 9.11 -9.64
CA ASP A 40 -0.01 9.24 -11.00
C ASP A 40 0.70 10.37 -11.75
N ARG A 41 0.26 10.63 -13.00
CA ARG A 41 0.90 11.66 -13.83
C ARG A 41 0.80 13.06 -13.24
N SER A 42 -0.19 13.32 -12.41
CA SER A 42 -0.34 14.63 -11.78
C SER A 42 0.47 14.79 -10.51
N GLY A 43 1.19 13.73 -10.09
CA GLY A 43 1.97 13.75 -8.87
C GLY A 43 1.17 13.37 -7.63
N ARG A 44 -0.07 12.93 -7.81
CA ARG A 44 -0.91 12.53 -6.69
C ARG A 44 -0.52 11.14 -6.19
N VAL A 45 -0.41 10.97 -4.89
CA VAL A 45 -0.14 9.64 -4.32
C VAL A 45 -1.39 8.77 -4.47
N ILE A 46 -1.24 7.66 -5.17
CA ILE A 46 -2.34 6.72 -5.40
C ILE A 46 -2.14 5.39 -4.70
N GLY A 47 -1.01 5.22 -4.03
CA GLY A 47 -0.74 4.01 -3.28
C GLY A 47 0.62 4.08 -2.61
N PHE A 48 0.91 3.08 -1.81
CA PHE A 48 2.23 2.95 -1.22
C PHE A 48 2.57 1.48 -1.02
N GLU A 49 3.87 1.21 -0.93
CA GLU A 49 4.36 -0.12 -0.62
C GLU A 49 5.27 -0.03 0.60
N LYS A 50 4.97 -0.83 1.62
CA LYS A 50 5.81 -0.93 2.80
C LYS A 50 6.78 -2.08 2.60
N LEU A 51 8.07 -1.78 2.62
CA LEU A 51 9.13 -2.78 2.48
C LEU A 51 9.45 -3.37 3.85
N ASN A 52 10.03 -4.56 3.84
CA ASN A 52 10.42 -5.28 5.05
C ASN A 52 9.26 -5.43 6.02
N PHE A 53 8.08 -5.71 5.47
CA PHE A 53 6.89 -5.95 6.24
C PHE A 53 6.83 -7.44 6.57
N SER A 54 7.25 -7.81 7.76
CA SER A 54 7.25 -9.20 8.16
C SER A 54 6.39 -9.39 9.40
N MET A 55 5.89 -10.60 9.56
CA MET A 55 5.10 -10.96 10.73
C MET A 55 5.80 -12.08 11.48
N ALA A 56 5.95 -11.86 12.78
CA ALA A 56 6.78 -12.74 13.60
C ALA A 56 6.25 -14.17 13.70
N ASP A 57 4.94 -14.33 13.86
CA ASP A 57 4.39 -15.61 14.25
C ASP A 57 3.22 -16.10 13.40
N SER A 58 2.90 -15.42 12.32
CA SER A 58 1.69 -15.73 11.57
C SER A 58 1.88 -15.49 10.08
N ASP A 59 1.25 -16.33 9.28
CA ASP A 59 1.23 -16.16 7.82
C ASP A 59 0.10 -15.28 7.34
N SER A 60 -0.68 -14.72 8.24
CA SER A 60 -1.85 -13.94 7.84
C SER A 60 -1.82 -12.55 8.43
N VAL A 61 -2.34 -11.61 7.65
CA VAL A 61 -2.51 -10.22 8.05
C VAL A 61 -3.99 -9.96 8.23
N ARG A 62 -4.34 -9.30 9.32
CA ARG A 62 -5.70 -8.89 9.56
C ARG A 62 -5.83 -7.40 9.27
N VAL A 63 -6.80 -7.05 8.44
CA VAL A 63 -7.08 -5.67 8.13
C VAL A 63 -8.34 -5.25 8.85
N ALA A 64 -8.28 -4.14 9.56
CA ALA A 64 -9.45 -3.57 10.24
C ALA A 64 -9.71 -2.19 9.63
N LEU A 65 -10.94 -2.00 9.16
CA LEU A 65 -11.38 -0.71 8.63
C LEU A 65 -12.29 -0.06 9.67
N GLU A 66 -11.90 1.12 10.11
CA GLU A 66 -12.70 1.89 11.06
C GLU A 66 -13.01 3.24 10.44
N THR A 67 -14.25 3.67 10.57
CA THR A 67 -14.70 4.96 10.03
C THR A 67 -15.07 5.85 11.19
N ALA A 68 -14.47 7.03 11.26
CA ALA A 68 -14.80 7.99 12.30
C ALA A 68 -16.25 8.47 12.13
N PRO A 69 -16.97 8.70 13.23
CA PRO A 69 -18.33 9.25 13.11
C PRO A 69 -18.28 10.68 12.58
N VAL A 70 -19.32 11.05 11.86
CA VAL A 70 -19.45 12.39 11.26
C VAL A 70 -19.93 13.39 12.30
#